data_e931638eef3f3cf24bbd623dbb7f7de4
#
_entry.id   e931638eef3f3cf24bbd623dbb7f7de4
#
_cell.length_a   1.000
_cell.length_b   1.000
_cell.length_c   1.000
_cell.angle_alpha   90.00
_cell.angle_beta   90.00
_cell.angle_gamma   90.00
#
_symmetry.space_group_name_H-M   'P 1'
#
loop_
_entity.id
_entity.type
_entity.pdbx_description
1 polymer ?
#
loop_
_entity_poly.entity_id
_entity_poly.type
_entity_poly.pdbx_seq_one_letter_code
_entity_poly.pdbx_strand_id
1 'polypeptide(L)'
;EQREQNLTPLVVGYSAFNEKFSPFFAESAYDQDVMELTQIGLLGNDRQGAIIMKGIEGETREYNGHSYTYTGASDCKITENTDGTVTYAFKLREGMTFSDGKPVTVDDVIFSMYVLCDPTYDGSSTLFAVPIKGMDEYRAGMTTLSKYFPMVGRDKADLSIVTAEQQTA
;
A
#
# COMPACT_ATOMS: atom_id res chain seq x y z
N GLU A 1 -32.69 5.81 -21.17
CA GLU A 1 -31.85 6.35 -22.27
C GLU A 1 -30.53 5.62 -22.26
N GLN A 2 -30.32 4.75 -23.27
CA GLN A 2 -29.00 4.15 -23.51
C GLN A 2 -28.10 5.31 -23.99
N ARG A 3 -27.10 5.67 -23.18
CA ARG A 3 -26.00 6.50 -23.66
C ARG A 3 -25.34 5.75 -24.83
N GLU A 4 -25.37 6.32 -26.03
CA GLU A 4 -24.51 5.86 -27.12
C GLU A 4 -23.09 5.79 -26.59
N GLN A 5 -22.51 4.59 -26.52
CA GLN A 5 -21.13 4.41 -26.16
C GLN A 5 -20.28 5.08 -27.23
N ASN A 6 -19.64 6.18 -26.90
CA ASN A 6 -18.65 6.77 -27.77
C ASN A 6 -17.45 5.83 -27.84
N LEU A 7 -17.35 5.07 -28.90
CA LEU A 7 -16.28 4.08 -29.11
C LEU A 7 -14.97 4.72 -29.63
N THR A 8 -14.91 6.05 -29.68
CA THR A 8 -13.68 6.74 -30.05
C THR A 8 -12.68 6.60 -28.91
N PRO A 9 -11.49 6.03 -29.11
CA PRO A 9 -10.47 5.91 -28.09
C PRO A 9 -10.05 7.30 -27.58
N LEU A 10 -9.92 7.44 -26.25
CA LEU A 10 -9.26 8.59 -25.64
C LEU A 10 -7.75 8.44 -25.83
N VAL A 11 -7.15 9.35 -26.58
CA VAL A 11 -5.70 9.40 -26.77
C VAL A 11 -5.11 10.45 -25.86
N VAL A 12 -4.22 10.04 -24.96
CA VAL A 12 -3.52 10.91 -24.01
C VAL A 12 -2.05 10.93 -24.38
N GLY A 13 -1.49 12.14 -24.55
CA GLY A 13 -0.05 12.31 -24.81
C GLY A 13 0.73 12.32 -23.50
N TYR A 14 1.77 11.51 -23.42
CA TYR A 14 2.71 11.47 -22.30
C TYR A 14 4.16 11.74 -22.76
N SER A 15 5.03 12.04 -21.81
CA SER A 15 6.47 11.92 -22.01
C SER A 15 6.90 10.44 -22.02
N ALA A 16 8.16 10.18 -22.32
CA ALA A 16 8.68 8.81 -22.31
C ALA A 16 8.50 8.15 -20.94
N PHE A 17 8.06 6.89 -20.96
CA PHE A 17 7.97 6.06 -19.76
C PHE A 17 9.34 5.56 -19.31
N ASN A 18 9.50 5.33 -18.01
CA ASN A 18 10.65 4.61 -17.45
C ASN A 18 10.44 3.09 -17.48
N GLU A 19 9.25 2.64 -17.95
CA GLU A 19 8.87 1.22 -18.08
C GLU A 19 8.83 0.44 -16.77
N LYS A 20 8.68 1.14 -15.64
CA LYS A 20 8.53 0.57 -14.30
C LYS A 20 7.07 0.56 -13.87
N PHE A 21 6.25 -0.29 -14.45
CA PHE A 21 4.80 -0.37 -14.18
C PHE A 21 4.44 -1.24 -12.97
N SER A 22 5.31 -1.32 -11.99
CA SER A 22 5.05 -2.06 -10.74
C SER A 22 4.49 -1.12 -9.67
N PRO A 23 3.46 -1.51 -8.89
CA PRO A 23 2.96 -0.71 -7.77
C PRO A 23 4.01 -0.47 -6.68
N PHE A 24 5.08 -1.26 -6.64
CA PHE A 24 6.18 -1.12 -5.69
C PHE A 24 7.32 -0.24 -6.21
N PHE A 25 7.49 -0.11 -7.52
CA PHE A 25 8.69 0.51 -8.11
C PHE A 25 8.39 1.61 -9.14
N ALA A 26 7.12 1.95 -9.40
CA ALA A 26 6.76 3.06 -10.26
C ALA A 26 7.16 4.39 -9.59
N GLU A 27 8.12 5.11 -10.17
CA GLU A 27 8.66 6.36 -9.63
C GLU A 27 8.21 7.59 -10.44
N SER A 28 8.13 7.46 -11.78
CA SER A 28 7.67 8.56 -12.62
C SER A 28 6.15 8.71 -12.57
N ALA A 29 5.65 9.94 -12.63
CA ALA A 29 4.21 10.19 -12.68
C ALA A 29 3.53 9.44 -13.84
N TYR A 30 4.19 9.34 -15.00
CA TYR A 30 3.64 8.67 -16.17
C TYR A 30 3.52 7.17 -16.00
N ASP A 31 4.50 6.52 -15.34
CA ASP A 31 4.45 5.09 -15.02
C ASP A 31 3.38 4.83 -13.94
N GLN A 32 3.25 5.74 -12.96
CA GLN A 32 2.22 5.67 -11.92
C GLN A 32 0.82 5.79 -12.51
N ASP A 33 0.57 6.72 -13.43
CA ASP A 33 -0.72 6.87 -14.09
C ASP A 33 -1.16 5.58 -14.80
N VAL A 34 -0.24 4.90 -15.49
CA VAL A 34 -0.53 3.60 -16.14
C VAL A 34 -0.76 2.50 -15.11
N MET A 35 0.05 2.47 -14.05
CA MET A 35 -0.07 1.49 -12.98
C MET A 35 -1.41 1.64 -12.25
N GLU A 36 -1.84 2.86 -11.92
CA GLU A 36 -3.11 3.14 -11.23
C GLU A 36 -4.33 2.65 -11.99
N LEU A 37 -4.30 2.63 -13.33
CA LEU A 37 -5.39 2.06 -14.13
C LEU A 37 -5.56 0.54 -13.95
N THR A 38 -4.55 -0.15 -13.44
CA THR A 38 -4.52 -1.62 -13.31
C THR A 38 -4.52 -2.10 -11.85
N GLN A 39 -4.45 -1.18 -10.88
CA GLN A 39 -4.34 -1.51 -9.47
C GLN A 39 -5.56 -1.05 -8.68
N ILE A 40 -5.79 -1.68 -7.54
CA ILE A 40 -6.81 -1.27 -6.58
C ILE A 40 -6.10 -0.55 -5.42
N GLY A 41 -6.36 0.75 -5.28
CA GLY A 41 -5.93 1.51 -4.11
C GLY A 41 -6.78 1.18 -2.89
N LEU A 42 -6.16 1.05 -1.72
CA LEU A 42 -6.88 0.81 -0.47
C LEU A 42 -7.83 1.97 -0.14
N LEU A 43 -7.37 3.21 -0.33
CA LEU A 43 -8.17 4.42 -0.22
C LEU A 43 -8.08 5.21 -1.53
N GLY A 44 -9.11 5.99 -1.81
CA GLY A 44 -9.16 6.93 -2.92
C GLY A 44 -9.27 8.38 -2.44
N ASN A 45 -9.15 9.30 -3.36
CA ASN A 45 -9.30 10.73 -3.11
C ASN A 45 -10.46 11.31 -3.93
N ASP A 46 -11.04 12.39 -3.42
CA ASP A 46 -11.98 13.20 -4.19
C ASP A 46 -11.25 14.16 -5.14
N ARG A 47 -12.02 14.97 -5.87
CA ARG A 47 -11.48 15.97 -6.81
C ARG A 47 -10.68 17.11 -6.15
N GLN A 48 -10.75 17.23 -4.83
CA GLN A 48 -10.00 18.20 -4.04
C GLN A 48 -8.77 17.58 -3.36
N GLY A 49 -8.54 16.27 -3.57
CA GLY A 49 -7.45 15.51 -2.95
C GLY A 49 -7.77 15.02 -1.53
N ALA A 50 -9.00 15.23 -1.03
CA ALA A 50 -9.37 14.72 0.29
C ALA A 50 -9.69 13.23 0.25
N ILE A 51 -9.18 12.49 1.24
CA ILE A 51 -9.33 11.03 1.32
C ILE A 51 -10.80 10.64 1.50
N ILE A 52 -11.23 9.60 0.81
CA ILE A 52 -12.55 8.97 0.94
C ILE A 52 -12.43 7.90 2.03
N MET A 53 -13.15 8.12 3.14
CA MET A 53 -13.10 7.24 4.30
C MET A 53 -14.15 6.12 4.26
N LYS A 54 -15.27 6.34 3.55
CA LYS A 54 -16.39 5.40 3.41
C LYS A 54 -16.56 4.95 1.95
N GLY A 55 -15.53 4.31 1.43
CA GLY A 55 -15.53 3.88 0.03
C GLY A 55 -16.55 2.79 -0.28
N ILE A 56 -16.93 1.94 0.67
CA ILE A 56 -17.92 0.86 0.48
C ILE A 56 -19.32 1.43 0.42
N GLU A 57 -19.69 2.29 1.36
CA GLU A 57 -21.00 2.98 1.39
C GLU A 57 -21.07 4.04 0.28
N GLY A 58 -19.96 4.69 0.00
CA GLY A 58 -19.86 5.85 -0.86
C GLY A 58 -20.03 7.17 -0.10
N GLU A 59 -19.26 8.17 -0.49
CA GLU A 59 -19.35 9.52 0.03
C GLU A 59 -19.75 10.49 -1.08
N THR A 60 -20.79 11.28 -0.85
CA THR A 60 -21.20 12.33 -1.78
C THR A 60 -20.62 13.67 -1.34
N ARG A 61 -19.91 14.35 -2.23
CA ARG A 61 -19.26 15.64 -1.99
C ARG A 61 -19.51 16.60 -3.14
N GLU A 62 -19.63 17.89 -2.82
CA GLU A 62 -19.82 18.93 -3.79
C GLU A 62 -18.48 19.42 -4.37
N TYR A 63 -18.43 19.61 -5.69
CA TYR A 63 -17.30 20.21 -6.37
C TYR A 63 -17.78 21.04 -7.57
N ASN A 64 -17.41 22.33 -7.62
CA ASN A 64 -17.79 23.27 -8.69
C ASN A 64 -19.31 23.28 -8.99
N GLY A 65 -20.14 23.25 -7.93
CA GLY A 65 -21.60 23.28 -8.06
C GLY A 65 -22.25 21.98 -8.53
N HIS A 66 -21.49 20.87 -8.54
CA HIS A 66 -21.98 19.54 -8.89
C HIS A 66 -21.72 18.55 -7.75
N SER A 67 -22.67 17.65 -7.55
CA SER A 67 -22.59 16.59 -6.56
C SER A 67 -21.95 15.35 -7.17
N TYR A 68 -20.94 14.81 -6.52
CA TYR A 68 -20.22 13.59 -6.96
C TYR A 68 -20.22 12.55 -5.85
N THR A 69 -20.58 11.31 -6.18
CA THR A 69 -20.48 10.19 -5.26
C THR A 69 -19.21 9.42 -5.54
N TYR A 70 -18.37 9.30 -4.54
CA TYR A 70 -17.10 8.58 -4.57
C TYR A 70 -17.24 7.24 -3.87
N THR A 71 -16.83 6.18 -4.55
CA THR A 71 -16.76 4.82 -3.99
C THR A 71 -15.33 4.30 -4.09
N GLY A 72 -14.99 3.32 -3.26
CA GLY A 72 -13.64 2.76 -3.21
C GLY A 72 -13.61 1.31 -2.75
N ALA A 73 -12.41 0.77 -2.63
CA ALA A 73 -12.19 -0.62 -2.25
C ALA A 73 -12.38 -0.88 -0.76
N SER A 74 -12.33 0.16 0.09
CA SER A 74 -12.46 -0.03 1.54
C SER A 74 -13.12 1.14 2.24
N ASP A 75 -13.60 0.88 3.47
CA ASP A 75 -13.85 1.90 4.48
C ASP A 75 -12.65 1.97 5.43
N CYS A 76 -12.36 3.17 5.93
CA CYS A 76 -11.36 3.40 6.96
C CYS A 76 -11.97 4.13 8.15
N LYS A 77 -11.73 3.61 9.35
CA LYS A 77 -12.09 4.28 10.60
C LYS A 77 -10.83 4.65 11.36
N ILE A 78 -10.70 5.94 11.68
CA ILE A 78 -9.61 6.46 12.49
C ILE A 78 -10.08 6.58 13.94
N THR A 79 -9.25 6.14 14.88
CA THR A 79 -9.51 6.25 16.32
C THR A 79 -8.24 6.74 17.02
N GLU A 80 -8.35 7.87 17.71
CA GLU A 80 -7.30 8.35 18.61
C GLU A 80 -7.44 7.63 19.95
N ASN A 81 -6.37 6.98 20.39
CA ASN A 81 -6.35 6.22 21.63
C ASN A 81 -5.84 7.08 22.80
N THR A 82 -6.20 6.69 24.01
CA THR A 82 -5.81 7.42 25.25
C THR A 82 -4.31 7.37 25.53
N ASP A 83 -3.59 6.42 24.92
CA ASP A 83 -2.13 6.28 25.01
C ASP A 83 -1.35 7.12 24.00
N GLY A 84 -2.06 7.97 23.22
CA GLY A 84 -1.48 8.83 22.20
C GLY A 84 -1.24 8.13 20.85
N THR A 85 -1.60 6.86 20.70
CA THR A 85 -1.55 6.17 19.42
C THR A 85 -2.81 6.44 18.60
N VAL A 86 -2.72 6.25 17.27
CA VAL A 86 -3.86 6.35 16.35
C VAL A 86 -4.04 4.99 15.67
N THR A 87 -5.27 4.48 15.73
CA THR A 87 -5.65 3.23 15.06
C THR A 87 -6.36 3.53 13.74
N TYR A 88 -5.90 2.92 12.65
CA TYR A 88 -6.54 2.92 11.34
C TYR A 88 -7.14 1.54 11.11
N ALA A 89 -8.46 1.43 11.16
CA ALA A 89 -9.18 0.18 10.93
C ALA A 89 -9.78 0.17 9.53
N PHE A 90 -9.36 -0.77 8.70
CA PHE A 90 -9.84 -0.93 7.33
C PHE A 90 -10.82 -2.10 7.23
N LYS A 91 -11.89 -1.89 6.48
CA LYS A 91 -12.81 -2.93 6.03
C LYS A 91 -12.77 -2.98 4.51
N LEU A 92 -12.44 -4.12 3.94
CA LEU A 92 -12.45 -4.30 2.48
C LEU A 92 -13.87 -4.53 1.96
N ARG A 93 -14.12 -4.06 0.74
CA ARG A 93 -15.34 -4.37 -0.02
C ARG A 93 -15.34 -5.87 -0.35
N GLU A 94 -16.48 -6.51 -0.13
CA GLU A 94 -16.66 -7.92 -0.50
C GLU A 94 -16.81 -8.08 -2.03
N GLY A 95 -16.42 -9.26 -2.54
CA GLY A 95 -16.61 -9.63 -3.94
C GLY A 95 -15.64 -9.01 -4.94
N MET A 96 -14.60 -8.30 -4.48
CA MET A 96 -13.53 -7.85 -5.37
C MET A 96 -12.70 -9.04 -5.85
N THR A 97 -12.32 -9.04 -7.13
CA THR A 97 -11.49 -10.08 -7.74
C THR A 97 -10.36 -9.47 -8.55
N PHE A 98 -9.26 -10.22 -8.63
CA PHE A 98 -8.20 -9.97 -9.62
C PHE A 98 -8.69 -10.30 -11.03
N SER A 99 -7.90 -9.91 -12.03
CA SER A 99 -8.21 -10.17 -13.44
C SER A 99 -8.29 -11.67 -13.81
N ASP A 100 -7.66 -12.53 -13.00
CA ASP A 100 -7.72 -13.99 -13.13
C ASP A 100 -8.94 -14.63 -12.41
N GLY A 101 -9.79 -13.81 -11.81
CA GLY A 101 -11.00 -14.22 -11.08
C GLY A 101 -10.77 -14.63 -9.62
N LYS A 102 -9.54 -14.61 -9.12
CA LYS A 102 -9.29 -14.88 -7.70
C LYS A 102 -9.77 -13.74 -6.82
N PRO A 103 -10.28 -14.01 -5.60
CA PRO A 103 -10.74 -12.97 -4.70
C PRO A 103 -9.58 -12.10 -4.20
N VAL A 104 -9.83 -10.80 -4.08
CA VAL A 104 -8.96 -9.88 -3.35
C VAL A 104 -9.33 -9.94 -1.88
N THR A 105 -8.37 -10.17 -1.02
CA THR A 105 -8.54 -10.41 0.42
C THR A 105 -7.65 -9.50 1.27
N VAL A 106 -7.83 -9.57 2.59
CA VAL A 106 -6.95 -8.89 3.54
C VAL A 106 -5.51 -9.40 3.46
N ASP A 107 -5.32 -10.68 3.10
CA ASP A 107 -3.98 -11.27 2.97
C ASP A 107 -3.18 -10.59 1.86
N ASP A 108 -3.83 -10.13 0.78
CA ASP A 108 -3.18 -9.38 -0.29
C ASP A 108 -2.70 -8.00 0.18
N VAL A 109 -3.49 -7.35 1.06
CA VAL A 109 -3.10 -6.08 1.70
C VAL A 109 -1.90 -6.31 2.62
N ILE A 110 -1.94 -7.35 3.45
CA ILE A 110 -0.86 -7.73 4.36
C ILE A 110 0.41 -8.06 3.57
N PHE A 111 0.29 -8.82 2.48
CA PHE A 111 1.41 -9.12 1.59
C PHE A 111 2.05 -7.85 1.05
N SER A 112 1.25 -6.88 0.60
CA SER A 112 1.75 -5.59 0.11
C SER A 112 2.52 -4.83 1.21
N MET A 113 2.04 -4.90 2.46
CA MET A 113 2.73 -4.32 3.61
C MET A 113 4.07 -5.02 3.87
N TYR A 114 4.12 -6.36 3.79
CA TYR A 114 5.38 -7.10 3.93
C TYR A 114 6.41 -6.66 2.89
N VAL A 115 6.02 -6.53 1.62
CA VAL A 115 6.92 -6.07 0.56
C VAL A 115 7.46 -4.67 0.85
N LEU A 116 6.57 -3.73 1.18
CA LEU A 116 6.94 -2.33 1.42
C LEU A 116 7.76 -2.11 2.71
N CYS A 117 7.63 -3.02 3.68
CA CYS A 117 8.34 -2.94 4.97
C CYS A 117 9.59 -3.80 5.01
N ASP A 118 9.86 -4.61 3.99
CA ASP A 118 11.04 -5.47 3.93
C ASP A 118 12.32 -4.64 4.02
N PRO A 119 13.29 -5.02 4.87
CA PRO A 119 14.57 -4.30 4.99
C PRO A 119 15.38 -4.24 3.70
N THR A 120 15.17 -5.17 2.76
CA THR A 120 15.85 -5.22 1.47
C THR A 120 15.12 -4.48 0.36
N TYR A 121 13.91 -3.97 0.63
CA TYR A 121 13.14 -3.19 -0.32
C TYR A 121 13.83 -1.85 -0.59
N ASP A 122 14.16 -1.59 -1.85
CA ASP A 122 14.89 -0.41 -2.34
C ASP A 122 14.02 0.61 -3.07
N GLY A 123 12.70 0.47 -2.99
CA GLY A 123 11.73 1.44 -3.51
C GLY A 123 11.44 2.59 -2.54
N SER A 124 10.20 3.08 -2.54
CA SER A 124 9.78 4.21 -1.70
C SER A 124 9.91 3.91 -0.19
N SER A 125 10.59 4.80 0.53
CA SER A 125 10.73 4.72 1.99
C SER A 125 9.52 5.25 2.77
N THR A 126 8.49 5.74 2.07
CA THR A 126 7.39 6.49 2.69
C THR A 126 6.70 5.71 3.80
N LEU A 127 6.42 4.43 3.61
CA LEU A 127 5.66 3.65 4.58
C LEU A 127 6.46 3.39 5.87
N PHE A 128 7.71 2.99 5.75
CA PHE A 128 8.53 2.67 6.93
C PHE A 128 9.17 3.90 7.59
N ALA A 129 9.05 5.08 6.98
CA ALA A 129 9.43 6.35 7.59
C ALA A 129 8.34 6.91 8.52
N VAL A 130 7.11 6.39 8.45
CA VAL A 130 6.01 6.77 9.34
C VAL A 130 6.12 5.99 10.66
N PRO A 131 5.84 6.61 11.83
CA PRO A 131 5.96 5.95 13.13
C PRO A 131 4.83 4.93 13.36
N ILE A 132 4.88 3.82 12.65
CA ILE A 132 3.95 2.69 12.79
C ILE A 132 4.43 1.83 13.95
N LYS A 133 3.54 1.55 14.91
CA LYS A 133 3.84 0.71 16.06
C LYS A 133 4.29 -0.70 15.61
N GLY A 134 5.46 -1.12 16.06
CA GLY A 134 6.06 -2.41 15.71
C GLY A 134 6.90 -2.39 14.43
N MET A 135 6.97 -1.28 13.68
CA MET A 135 7.73 -1.20 12.43
C MET A 135 9.23 -1.36 12.67
N ASP A 136 9.77 -0.65 13.67
CA ASP A 136 11.19 -0.70 14.00
C ASP A 136 11.58 -2.11 14.48
N GLU A 137 10.73 -2.72 15.31
CA GLU A 137 10.93 -4.08 15.81
C GLU A 137 10.83 -5.10 14.67
N TYR A 138 9.86 -4.96 13.77
CA TYR A 138 9.71 -5.84 12.60
C TYR A 138 10.94 -5.76 11.70
N ARG A 139 11.34 -4.55 11.30
CA ARG A 139 12.52 -4.33 10.45
C ARG A 139 13.82 -4.74 11.15
N ALA A 140 13.92 -4.55 12.47
CA ALA A 140 15.04 -5.02 13.29
C ALA A 140 14.98 -6.53 13.57
N GLY A 141 13.78 -7.12 13.68
CA GLY A 141 13.58 -8.55 13.92
C GLY A 141 14.00 -9.42 12.74
N MET A 142 13.83 -8.94 11.51
CA MET A 142 14.47 -9.53 10.32
C MET A 142 16.00 -9.47 10.41
N THR A 143 16.54 -8.72 11.35
CA THR A 143 17.96 -8.51 11.64
C THR A 143 18.38 -9.11 12.96
N THR A 144 17.69 -10.12 13.51
CA THR A 144 18.17 -10.78 14.73
C THR A 144 19.60 -11.24 14.53
N LEU A 145 19.92 -11.77 13.36
CA LEU A 145 21.30 -12.05 12.95
C LEU A 145 22.14 -10.80 12.74
N SER A 146 21.62 -9.73 12.13
CA SER A 146 22.38 -8.50 11.86
C SER A 146 22.69 -7.69 13.14
N LYS A 147 21.92 -7.85 14.21
CA LYS A 147 22.29 -7.32 15.54
C LYS A 147 23.58 -7.93 16.06
N TYR A 148 23.85 -9.16 15.72
CA TYR A 148 25.06 -9.87 16.15
C TYR A 148 26.23 -9.66 15.20
N PHE A 149 25.98 -9.31 13.92
CA PHE A 149 27.06 -9.02 12.96
C PHE A 149 28.02 -7.90 13.38
N PRO A 150 27.56 -6.76 13.96
CA PRO A 150 28.50 -5.76 14.48
C PRO A 150 29.33 -6.24 15.65
N MET A 151 28.81 -7.20 16.44
CA MET A 151 29.51 -7.72 17.63
C MET A 151 30.60 -8.75 17.27
N VAL A 152 30.42 -9.50 16.19
CA VAL A 152 31.34 -10.60 15.81
C VAL A 152 32.02 -10.38 14.45
N GLY A 153 31.60 -9.37 13.68
CA GLY A 153 32.06 -9.12 12.32
C GLY A 153 31.42 -10.07 11.28
N ARG A 154 31.17 -9.56 10.07
CA ARG A 154 30.53 -10.29 8.98
C ARG A 154 31.23 -11.60 8.62
N ASP A 155 32.57 -11.60 8.70
CA ASP A 155 33.41 -12.72 8.31
C ASP A 155 33.63 -13.76 9.43
N LYS A 156 33.08 -13.48 10.65
CA LYS A 156 33.27 -14.30 11.83
C LYS A 156 31.97 -14.54 12.61
N ALA A 157 30.83 -14.54 11.92
CA ALA A 157 29.52 -14.75 12.54
C ALA A 157 29.50 -16.10 13.27
N ASP A 158 29.68 -16.07 14.58
CA ASP A 158 29.51 -17.22 15.45
C ASP A 158 28.03 -17.33 15.81
N LEU A 159 27.31 -18.20 15.12
CA LEU A 159 25.89 -18.46 15.34
C LEU A 159 25.64 -19.25 16.65
N SER A 160 26.68 -19.68 17.36
CA SER A 160 26.54 -20.40 18.65
C SER A 160 25.92 -19.51 19.75
N ILE A 161 25.98 -18.19 19.59
CA ILE A 161 25.36 -17.23 20.51
C ILE A 161 23.86 -17.00 20.22
N VAL A 162 23.34 -17.53 19.12
CA VAL A 162 21.95 -17.40 18.69
C VAL A 162 21.18 -18.64 19.12
N THR A 163 20.07 -18.48 19.82
CA THR A 163 19.26 -19.61 20.26
C THR A 163 18.62 -20.33 19.06
N ALA A 164 18.25 -21.60 19.20
CA ALA A 164 17.61 -22.36 18.14
C ALA A 164 16.30 -21.71 17.63
N GLU A 165 15.56 -21.05 18.51
CA GLU A 165 14.35 -20.28 18.15
C GLU A 165 14.69 -19.05 17.30
N GLN A 166 15.80 -18.38 17.59
CA GLN A 166 16.29 -17.24 16.81
C GLN A 166 16.90 -17.61 15.47
N GLN A 167 17.33 -18.87 15.29
CA GLN A 167 17.85 -19.39 14.03
C GLN A 167 16.74 -19.82 13.06
N THR A 168 15.51 -20.02 13.55
CA THR A 168 14.36 -20.49 12.77
C THR A 168 13.34 -19.37 12.49
N ALA A 169 13.52 -18.20 13.03
CA ALA A 169 12.73 -16.98 12.75
C ALA A 169 13.38 -16.17 11.64
#